data_888740157270f4b88b9fa793196064c0
#
_entry.id   888740157270f4b88b9fa793196064c0
#
_cell.length_a   1.000
_cell.length_b   1.000
_cell.length_c   1.000
_cell.angle_alpha   90.00
_cell.angle_beta   90.00
_cell.angle_gamma   90.00
#
_symmetry.space_group_name_H-M   'P 1'
#
loop_
_entity.id
_entity.type
_entity.pdbx_description
1 polymer ?
#
loop_
_entity_poly.entity_id
_entity_poly.type
_entity_poly.pdbx_seq_one_letter_code
_entity_poly.pdbx_strand_id
1 'polypeptide(L)'
;MTRTHHPPPTPPGISRRHVLRAAGGLGAAAALTPALGASGAASPTEPLTSGRADLAFWTHDDAYVDFFREAAANATGSPFTWHLHPTRAGAADLVTKTIAQAIAGRGTPDVAGFEIGAFTRLLRGDIAAELLEDLAGHLDPDIRDDLLTVRTEPFSKDGALYALDSDAPLVVYYYREPEFARYHLPTDLGSWDELADAGTRLADRHGVAVAAVPTGSDLPQVLQSFEMLLLQRGGRLFDADGALTLDTPEAEDTLRFLADGVQRGYLTTVSDYYGPSMQAALKTGKVIGQWMASWYKVYGLIANVPEQSGQWRIRPLPVFPGGGGRTSFAGGTGFAALRGKRNTLAGVELVKAAYLDPAEQVRRYTVLGYLPSRRSVFNDPELTRIEDAYCGGQRMFEVYRDIVDEAPVLHLSADRTILETVLSGYLLRAYQGRTSPREALKNAEEDFRGQTRNRGGS
;
A
#
# COMPACT_ATOMS: atom_id res chain seq x y z
N MET A 1 7.05 5.78 57.73
CA MET A 1 7.57 4.56 57.02
C MET A 1 7.37 4.78 55.52
N THR A 2 8.33 5.38 54.89
CA THR A 2 8.38 5.76 53.48
C THR A 2 9.07 4.64 52.70
N ARG A 3 8.35 3.94 51.82
CA ARG A 3 8.92 2.94 50.89
C ARG A 3 9.46 3.64 49.66
N THR A 4 10.77 3.59 49.50
CA THR A 4 11.49 4.01 48.30
C THR A 4 11.30 2.97 47.16
N HIS A 5 10.70 3.39 46.05
CA HIS A 5 10.63 2.60 44.82
C HIS A 5 11.96 2.77 44.07
N HIS A 6 12.66 1.66 43.87
CA HIS A 6 13.76 1.57 42.90
C HIS A 6 13.20 1.15 41.53
N PRO A 7 13.59 1.82 40.43
CA PRO A 7 13.27 1.37 39.08
C PRO A 7 14.10 0.12 38.69
N PRO A 8 13.57 -0.76 37.81
CA PRO A 8 14.28 -1.95 37.35
C PRO A 8 15.44 -1.57 36.43
N PRO A 9 16.49 -2.41 36.36
CA PRO A 9 17.69 -2.14 35.54
C PRO A 9 17.40 -2.27 34.05
N THR A 10 17.93 -1.31 33.28
CA THR A 10 17.90 -1.27 31.83
C THR A 10 18.76 -2.41 31.24
N PRO A 11 18.30 -3.16 30.22
CA PRO A 11 19.14 -4.17 29.57
C PRO A 11 20.30 -3.52 28.79
N PRO A 12 21.47 -4.17 28.70
CA PRO A 12 22.65 -3.62 28.05
C PRO A 12 22.44 -3.49 26.54
N GLY A 13 22.63 -2.27 26.03
CA GLY A 13 22.58 -1.97 24.61
C GLY A 13 23.71 -2.66 23.86
N ILE A 14 23.41 -3.35 22.78
CA ILE A 14 24.38 -3.96 21.87
C ILE A 14 25.11 -2.83 21.12
N SER A 15 26.40 -2.66 21.43
CA SER A 15 27.27 -1.67 20.82
C SER A 15 27.62 -2.06 19.38
N ARG A 16 27.56 -1.09 18.45
CA ARG A 16 27.98 -1.22 17.03
C ARG A 16 29.36 -1.81 16.79
N ARG A 17 30.22 -1.87 17.82
CA ARG A 17 31.56 -2.45 17.73
C ARG A 17 31.59 -3.98 17.73
N HIS A 18 30.52 -4.68 18.08
CA HIS A 18 30.47 -6.15 18.07
C HIS A 18 30.11 -6.75 16.72
N VAL A 19 29.51 -5.98 15.84
CA VAL A 19 29.11 -6.45 14.47
C VAL A 19 30.33 -6.42 13.51
N LEU A 20 31.33 -5.57 13.76
CA LEU A 20 32.50 -5.43 12.87
C LEU A 20 33.67 -6.39 13.20
N ARG A 21 33.59 -7.21 14.25
CA ARG A 21 34.63 -8.19 14.57
C ARG A 21 34.39 -9.60 14.04
N ALA A 22 33.26 -9.87 13.42
CA ALA A 22 32.94 -11.18 12.82
C ALA A 22 33.41 -11.33 11.36
N ALA A 23 33.97 -10.28 10.73
CA ALA A 23 34.38 -10.27 9.33
C ALA A 23 35.89 -10.24 9.08
N GLY A 24 36.72 -10.52 10.08
CA GLY A 24 38.15 -10.47 9.90
C GLY A 24 38.90 -11.62 10.63
N GLY A 25 39.11 -12.73 9.94
CA GLY A 25 39.87 -13.85 10.47
C GLY A 25 40.10 -14.96 9.45
N LEU A 26 40.93 -14.68 8.42
CA LEU A 26 41.53 -15.70 7.57
C LEU A 26 42.92 -16.03 8.09
N GLY A 27 43.21 -17.32 8.35
CA GLY A 27 44.55 -17.82 8.41
C GLY A 27 44.85 -18.82 9.51
N ALA A 28 44.68 -20.12 9.25
CA ALA A 28 45.63 -21.18 9.57
C ALA A 28 45.10 -22.53 9.06
N ALA A 29 45.81 -23.13 8.13
CA ALA A 29 45.56 -24.46 7.59
C ALA A 29 45.90 -25.52 8.64
N ALA A 30 44.92 -26.40 8.92
CA ALA A 30 45.17 -27.73 9.48
C ALA A 30 44.39 -28.74 8.67
N ALA A 31 45.09 -29.59 7.97
CA ALA A 31 44.55 -30.68 7.19
C ALA A 31 43.94 -31.74 8.13
N LEU A 32 42.60 -31.80 8.12
CA LEU A 32 41.85 -32.96 8.61
C LEU A 32 40.97 -33.43 7.44
N THR A 33 41.33 -34.56 6.92
CA THR A 33 40.48 -35.30 5.96
C THR A 33 39.09 -35.56 6.56
N PRO A 34 38.01 -35.03 6.02
CA PRO A 34 36.68 -35.48 6.41
C PRO A 34 36.34 -36.71 5.53
N ALA A 35 35.91 -37.73 6.22
CA ALA A 35 35.17 -38.83 5.59
C ALA A 35 34.06 -38.23 4.72
N LEU A 36 34.01 -38.61 3.46
CA LEU A 36 32.93 -38.35 2.52
C LEU A 36 31.63 -39.00 3.04
N GLY A 37 30.94 -38.31 3.95
CA GLY A 37 29.53 -38.50 4.12
C GLY A 37 28.86 -37.95 2.86
N ALA A 38 28.24 -38.82 2.07
CA ALA A 38 27.43 -38.44 0.95
C ALA A 38 26.38 -37.41 1.43
N SER A 39 26.65 -36.13 1.16
CA SER A 39 25.62 -35.10 1.15
C SER A 39 24.67 -35.51 0.04
N GLY A 40 23.58 -36.21 0.39
CA GLY A 40 22.50 -36.44 -0.53
C GLY A 40 22.05 -35.08 -1.04
N ALA A 41 22.39 -34.75 -2.28
CA ALA A 41 21.71 -33.69 -3.01
C ALA A 41 20.22 -34.01 -2.85
N ALA A 42 19.47 -33.14 -2.20
CA ALA A 42 18.03 -33.29 -2.10
C ALA A 42 17.54 -33.45 -3.54
N SER A 43 16.99 -34.60 -3.87
CA SER A 43 16.38 -34.84 -5.19
C SER A 43 15.40 -33.70 -5.44
N PRO A 44 15.36 -33.08 -6.62
CA PRO A 44 14.41 -32.06 -6.92
C PRO A 44 13.02 -32.59 -6.57
N THR A 45 12.36 -31.92 -5.63
CA THR A 45 11.04 -32.33 -5.16
C THR A 45 10.09 -32.19 -6.34
N GLU A 46 9.49 -33.31 -6.78
CA GLU A 46 8.58 -33.31 -7.92
C GLU A 46 7.46 -32.28 -7.71
N PRO A 47 7.19 -31.38 -8.69
CA PRO A 47 6.14 -30.39 -8.59
C PRO A 47 4.78 -31.03 -8.32
N LEU A 48 4.01 -30.49 -7.37
CA LEU A 48 2.65 -30.91 -7.08
C LEU A 48 1.74 -30.38 -8.22
N THR A 49 1.07 -31.29 -8.93
CA THR A 49 0.15 -30.96 -10.03
C THR A 49 -1.32 -31.09 -9.67
N SER A 50 -1.63 -31.77 -8.56
CA SER A 50 -3.00 -31.93 -8.05
C SER A 50 -3.01 -32.46 -6.62
N GLY A 51 -4.18 -32.44 -5.98
CA GLY A 51 -4.42 -32.97 -4.64
C GLY A 51 -4.18 -31.96 -3.52
N ARG A 52 -3.85 -32.46 -2.32
CA ARG A 52 -3.68 -31.62 -1.14
C ARG A 52 -2.38 -30.81 -1.22
N ALA A 53 -2.50 -29.48 -1.08
CA ALA A 53 -1.41 -28.52 -1.01
C ALA A 53 -1.38 -27.83 0.36
N ASP A 54 -0.35 -28.12 1.17
CA ASP A 54 -0.09 -27.42 2.43
C ASP A 54 0.85 -26.25 2.12
N LEU A 55 0.33 -25.00 2.17
CA LEU A 55 1.03 -23.79 1.72
C LEU A 55 1.48 -22.93 2.89
N ALA A 56 2.77 -22.61 2.97
CA ALA A 56 3.27 -21.51 3.78
C ALA A 56 2.80 -20.19 3.14
N PHE A 57 1.88 -19.49 3.81
CA PHE A 57 1.22 -18.28 3.34
C PHE A 57 1.63 -17.08 4.19
N TRP A 58 2.29 -16.08 3.58
CA TRP A 58 2.76 -14.91 4.31
C TRP A 58 2.00 -13.66 3.91
N THR A 59 1.58 -12.87 4.91
CA THR A 59 0.86 -11.62 4.71
C THR A 59 1.10 -10.65 5.86
N HIS A 60 0.77 -9.38 5.66
CA HIS A 60 0.84 -8.35 6.69
C HIS A 60 -0.51 -8.10 7.38
N ASP A 61 -1.61 -8.68 6.87
CA ASP A 61 -2.96 -8.49 7.42
C ASP A 61 -3.70 -9.84 7.50
N ASP A 62 -4.35 -10.09 8.64
CA ASP A 62 -5.13 -11.30 8.88
C ASP A 62 -6.38 -11.38 7.99
N ALA A 63 -6.95 -10.24 7.57
CA ALA A 63 -8.09 -10.21 6.66
C ALA A 63 -7.80 -10.90 5.32
N TYR A 64 -6.56 -10.84 4.83
CA TYR A 64 -6.16 -11.63 3.67
C TYR A 64 -6.16 -13.13 3.92
N VAL A 65 -5.76 -13.56 5.13
CA VAL A 65 -5.77 -15.00 5.47
C VAL A 65 -7.18 -15.55 5.40
N ASP A 66 -8.13 -14.85 5.98
CA ASP A 66 -9.53 -15.29 6.00
C ASP A 66 -10.13 -15.23 4.60
N PHE A 67 -9.84 -14.18 3.83
CA PHE A 67 -10.28 -14.08 2.44
C PHE A 67 -9.78 -15.24 1.58
N PHE A 68 -8.47 -15.59 1.67
CA PHE A 68 -7.88 -16.67 0.89
C PHE A 68 -8.39 -18.06 1.32
N ARG A 69 -8.69 -18.27 2.61
CA ARG A 69 -9.29 -19.53 3.09
C ARG A 69 -10.67 -19.75 2.49
N GLU A 70 -11.49 -18.68 2.44
CA GLU A 70 -12.81 -18.77 1.85
C GLU A 70 -12.73 -18.92 0.32
N ALA A 71 -11.86 -18.16 -0.37
CA ALA A 71 -11.63 -18.32 -1.80
C ALA A 71 -11.17 -19.75 -2.14
N ALA A 72 -10.28 -20.33 -1.34
CA ALA A 72 -9.85 -21.72 -1.49
C ALA A 72 -11.01 -22.73 -1.31
N ALA A 73 -11.94 -22.46 -0.40
CA ALA A 73 -13.13 -23.30 -0.17
C ALA A 73 -14.17 -23.15 -1.30
N ASN A 74 -14.28 -21.95 -1.89
CA ASN A 74 -15.22 -21.65 -2.95
C ASN A 74 -14.74 -22.10 -4.35
N ALA A 75 -13.43 -22.30 -4.53
CA ALA A 75 -12.83 -22.64 -5.82
C ALA A 75 -13.27 -24.02 -6.33
N THR A 76 -14.31 -24.02 -7.15
CA THR A 76 -14.83 -25.24 -7.77
C THR A 76 -14.03 -25.62 -9.01
N GLY A 77 -13.73 -26.91 -9.18
CA GLY A 77 -13.00 -27.40 -10.35
C GLY A 77 -11.48 -27.25 -10.28
N SER A 78 -10.92 -26.72 -9.20
CA SER A 78 -9.48 -26.69 -8.99
C SER A 78 -8.92 -28.10 -8.84
N PRO A 79 -7.72 -28.41 -9.40
CA PRO A 79 -7.05 -29.67 -9.13
C PRO A 79 -6.49 -29.77 -7.69
N PHE A 80 -6.52 -28.67 -6.92
CA PHE A 80 -5.94 -28.59 -5.59
C PHE A 80 -6.99 -28.44 -4.48
N THR A 81 -6.65 -28.97 -3.31
CA THR A 81 -7.29 -28.65 -2.01
C THR A 81 -6.25 -27.99 -1.12
N TRP A 82 -6.42 -26.70 -0.80
CA TRP A 82 -5.44 -25.92 -0.10
C TRP A 82 -5.60 -25.91 1.41
N HIS A 83 -4.49 -25.98 2.13
CA HIS A 83 -4.38 -25.76 3.55
C HIS A 83 -3.34 -24.68 3.81
N LEU A 84 -3.77 -23.52 4.32
CA LEU A 84 -2.90 -22.37 4.52
C LEU A 84 -2.29 -22.38 5.92
N HIS A 85 -0.97 -22.26 5.97
CA HIS A 85 -0.17 -22.07 7.18
C HIS A 85 0.29 -20.60 7.22
N PRO A 86 -0.51 -19.69 7.83
CA PRO A 86 -0.24 -18.28 7.75
C PRO A 86 0.94 -17.87 8.63
N THR A 87 1.71 -16.90 8.15
CA THR A 87 2.70 -16.13 8.93
C THR A 87 2.45 -14.67 8.67
N ARG A 88 2.25 -13.90 9.76
CA ARG A 88 2.09 -12.45 9.71
C ARG A 88 3.38 -11.76 10.08
N ALA A 89 3.73 -10.69 9.33
CA ALA A 89 4.83 -9.77 9.64
C ALA A 89 4.53 -8.40 9.00
N GLY A 90 5.25 -7.36 9.42
CA GLY A 90 5.13 -6.03 8.79
C GLY A 90 5.43 -6.08 7.29
N ALA A 91 4.81 -5.20 6.50
CA ALA A 91 4.93 -5.21 5.04
C ALA A 91 6.40 -5.16 4.56
N ALA A 92 7.21 -4.24 5.11
CA ALA A 92 8.63 -4.14 4.79
C ALA A 92 9.45 -5.35 5.27
N ASP A 93 9.05 -5.96 6.40
CA ASP A 93 9.71 -7.14 6.98
C ASP A 93 9.48 -8.39 6.13
N LEU A 94 8.29 -8.53 5.51
CA LEU A 94 7.98 -9.66 4.62
C LEU A 94 8.96 -9.74 3.46
N VAL A 95 9.22 -8.63 2.78
CA VAL A 95 10.20 -8.58 1.69
C VAL A 95 11.60 -8.90 2.19
N THR A 96 12.02 -8.26 3.29
CA THR A 96 13.33 -8.49 3.90
C THR A 96 13.54 -9.96 4.27
N LYS A 97 12.54 -10.56 4.91
CA LYS A 97 12.55 -11.96 5.33
C LYS A 97 12.55 -12.92 4.15
N THR A 98 11.76 -12.62 3.10
CA THR A 98 11.73 -13.44 1.88
C THR A 98 13.11 -13.48 1.22
N ILE A 99 13.74 -12.33 1.01
CA ILE A 99 15.09 -12.24 0.42
C ILE A 99 16.12 -12.96 1.30
N ALA A 100 16.11 -12.73 2.61
CA ALA A 100 17.06 -13.36 3.53
C ALA A 100 16.93 -14.89 3.56
N GLN A 101 15.70 -15.41 3.53
CA GLN A 101 15.46 -16.86 3.51
C GLN A 101 15.78 -17.49 2.17
N ALA A 102 15.58 -16.75 1.06
CA ALA A 102 16.02 -17.17 -0.26
C ALA A 102 17.55 -17.33 -0.33
N ILE A 103 18.29 -16.35 0.18
CA ILE A 103 19.75 -16.42 0.29
C ILE A 103 20.19 -17.61 1.17
N ALA A 104 19.45 -17.89 2.25
CA ALA A 104 19.71 -19.03 3.12
C ALA A 104 19.30 -20.38 2.52
N GLY A 105 18.64 -20.38 1.35
CA GLY A 105 18.17 -21.59 0.65
C GLY A 105 17.06 -22.36 1.36
N ARG A 106 16.36 -21.76 2.33
CA ARG A 106 15.30 -22.42 3.12
C ARG A 106 14.33 -21.43 3.75
N GLY A 107 13.11 -21.91 3.99
CA GLY A 107 12.10 -21.21 4.79
C GLY A 107 11.32 -20.13 4.06
N THR A 108 11.50 -19.98 2.75
CA THR A 108 10.66 -19.08 1.93
C THR A 108 9.21 -19.57 1.92
N PRO A 109 8.21 -18.66 1.86
CA PRO A 109 6.80 -19.04 1.74
C PRO A 109 6.51 -19.74 0.39
N ASP A 110 5.32 -20.29 0.25
CA ASP A 110 4.81 -20.76 -1.05
C ASP A 110 4.04 -19.63 -1.76
N VAL A 111 3.29 -18.84 -0.97
CA VAL A 111 2.58 -17.64 -1.43
C VAL A 111 2.85 -16.50 -0.45
N ALA A 112 3.07 -15.30 -0.97
CA ALA A 112 3.25 -14.12 -0.14
C ALA A 112 2.54 -12.89 -0.73
N GLY A 113 1.91 -12.11 0.16
CA GLY A 113 1.37 -10.79 -0.14
C GLY A 113 2.41 -9.71 0.18
N PHE A 114 2.75 -8.93 -0.83
CA PHE A 114 3.72 -7.84 -0.73
C PHE A 114 3.03 -6.51 -0.98
N GLU A 115 3.11 -5.61 0.00
CA GLU A 115 2.65 -4.24 -0.19
C GLU A 115 3.46 -3.58 -1.33
N ILE A 116 2.79 -2.79 -2.16
CA ILE A 116 3.30 -2.27 -3.43
C ILE A 116 4.61 -1.47 -3.27
N GLY A 117 4.70 -0.63 -2.23
CA GLY A 117 5.91 0.15 -1.96
C GLY A 117 7.10 -0.73 -1.55
N ALA A 118 6.85 -1.78 -0.76
CA ALA A 118 7.88 -2.73 -0.33
C ALA A 118 8.28 -3.69 -1.47
N PHE A 119 7.34 -4.06 -2.35
CA PHE A 119 7.57 -4.94 -3.51
C PHE A 119 8.66 -4.43 -4.44
N THR A 120 8.81 -3.11 -4.56
CA THR A 120 9.83 -2.49 -5.41
C THR A 120 11.25 -3.04 -5.17
N ARG A 121 11.54 -3.48 -3.95
CA ARG A 121 12.85 -4.08 -3.60
C ARG A 121 13.09 -5.42 -4.29
N LEU A 122 12.01 -6.16 -4.63
CA LEU A 122 12.10 -7.40 -5.40
C LEU A 122 12.35 -7.12 -6.88
N LEU A 123 11.96 -5.95 -7.40
CA LEU A 123 12.23 -5.54 -8.78
C LEU A 123 13.68 -5.13 -9.04
N ARG A 124 14.53 -5.06 -8.00
CA ARG A 124 15.95 -4.73 -8.16
C ARG A 124 16.71 -5.89 -8.78
N GLY A 125 17.45 -5.62 -9.89
CA GLY A 125 18.18 -6.65 -10.63
C GLY A 125 17.24 -7.78 -11.03
N ASP A 126 17.65 -9.02 -10.81
CA ASP A 126 16.89 -10.22 -11.20
C ASP A 126 16.16 -10.89 -10.02
N ILE A 127 16.06 -10.21 -8.85
CA ILE A 127 15.54 -10.81 -7.61
C ILE A 127 14.12 -11.35 -7.83
N ALA A 128 13.22 -10.59 -8.47
CA ALA A 128 11.86 -11.06 -8.75
C ALA A 128 11.89 -12.29 -9.69
N ALA A 129 12.65 -12.22 -10.76
CA ALA A 129 12.77 -13.32 -11.73
C ALA A 129 13.38 -14.60 -11.12
N GLU A 130 14.24 -14.47 -10.12
CA GLU A 130 14.84 -15.60 -9.41
C GLU A 130 13.90 -16.21 -8.37
N LEU A 131 13.07 -15.40 -7.72
CA LEU A 131 12.28 -15.81 -6.54
C LEU A 131 10.81 -16.06 -6.84
N LEU A 132 10.22 -15.34 -7.78
CA LEU A 132 8.78 -15.34 -8.03
C LEU A 132 8.43 -16.02 -9.33
N GLU A 133 7.28 -16.66 -9.37
CA GLU A 133 6.74 -17.26 -10.58
C GLU A 133 6.18 -16.15 -11.49
N ASP A 134 6.45 -16.26 -12.79
CA ASP A 134 5.81 -15.40 -13.79
C ASP A 134 4.37 -15.82 -14.02
N LEU A 135 3.45 -15.07 -13.45
CA LEU A 135 2.02 -15.35 -13.53
C LEU A 135 1.46 -15.12 -14.94
N ALA A 136 2.10 -14.31 -15.78
CA ALA A 136 1.60 -14.03 -17.13
C ALA A 136 1.45 -15.30 -17.99
N GLY A 137 2.36 -16.27 -17.81
CA GLY A 137 2.29 -17.58 -18.48
C GLY A 137 1.16 -18.50 -18.00
N HIS A 138 0.53 -18.16 -16.87
CA HIS A 138 -0.56 -18.93 -16.26
C HIS A 138 -1.94 -18.27 -16.46
N LEU A 139 -2.01 -17.15 -17.18
CA LEU A 139 -3.24 -16.41 -17.43
C LEU A 139 -3.71 -16.64 -18.88
N ASP A 140 -5.01 -16.88 -19.03
CA ASP A 140 -5.64 -16.81 -20.33
C ASP A 140 -5.51 -15.40 -20.91
N PRO A 141 -5.28 -15.23 -22.22
CA PRO A 141 -5.15 -13.92 -22.86
C PRO A 141 -6.31 -12.96 -22.52
N ASP A 142 -7.55 -13.44 -22.59
CA ASP A 142 -8.74 -12.63 -22.32
C ASP A 142 -8.78 -12.13 -20.86
N ILE A 143 -8.32 -12.93 -19.91
CA ILE A 143 -8.21 -12.52 -18.50
C ILE A 143 -7.11 -11.48 -18.32
N ARG A 144 -5.97 -11.70 -18.98
CA ARG A 144 -4.84 -10.77 -18.94
C ARG A 144 -5.22 -9.40 -19.50
N ASP A 145 -5.94 -9.36 -20.61
CA ASP A 145 -6.40 -8.15 -21.27
C ASP A 145 -7.50 -7.42 -20.46
N ASP A 146 -8.24 -8.15 -19.63
CA ASP A 146 -9.27 -7.62 -18.73
C ASP A 146 -8.71 -7.03 -17.42
N LEU A 147 -7.45 -7.32 -17.06
CA LEU A 147 -6.81 -6.73 -15.91
C LEU A 147 -6.56 -5.22 -16.13
N LEU A 148 -6.76 -4.43 -15.07
CA LEU A 148 -6.41 -3.01 -15.08
C LEU A 148 -4.88 -2.87 -15.20
N THR A 149 -4.40 -2.40 -16.34
CA THR A 149 -2.95 -2.25 -16.62
C THR A 149 -2.23 -1.43 -15.54
N VAL A 150 -2.88 -0.36 -15.06
CA VAL A 150 -2.36 0.48 -13.97
C VAL A 150 -2.13 -0.28 -12.66
N ARG A 151 -2.68 -1.50 -12.52
CA ARG A 151 -2.51 -2.37 -11.34
C ARG A 151 -1.62 -3.58 -11.60
N THR A 152 -1.39 -3.97 -12.84
CA THR A 152 -0.42 -5.01 -13.19
C THR A 152 0.99 -4.45 -13.37
N GLU A 153 1.13 -3.26 -13.92
CA GLU A 153 2.41 -2.61 -14.21
C GLU A 153 3.34 -2.52 -12.99
N PRO A 154 2.88 -2.11 -11.78
CA PRO A 154 3.74 -2.04 -10.59
C PRO A 154 4.33 -3.38 -10.14
N PHE A 155 3.72 -4.49 -10.53
CA PHE A 155 4.16 -5.85 -10.22
C PHE A 155 4.81 -6.56 -11.41
N SER A 156 5.09 -5.82 -12.48
CA SER A 156 5.68 -6.35 -13.71
C SER A 156 7.10 -5.85 -13.91
N LYS A 157 7.91 -6.66 -14.57
CA LYS A 157 9.24 -6.28 -15.06
C LYS A 157 9.63 -7.13 -16.25
N ASP A 158 10.21 -6.51 -17.26
CA ASP A 158 10.75 -7.20 -18.47
C ASP A 158 9.72 -8.13 -19.14
N GLY A 159 8.44 -7.74 -19.10
CA GLY A 159 7.32 -8.47 -19.69
C GLY A 159 6.72 -9.59 -18.83
N ALA A 160 7.33 -9.91 -17.69
CA ALA A 160 6.79 -10.85 -16.70
C ALA A 160 5.89 -10.14 -15.69
N LEU A 161 4.87 -10.85 -15.17
CA LEU A 161 3.96 -10.41 -14.12
C LEU A 161 4.18 -11.26 -12.86
N TYR A 162 4.74 -10.68 -11.81
CA TYR A 162 5.18 -11.43 -10.63
C TYR A 162 4.15 -11.49 -9.50
N ALA A 163 3.09 -10.66 -9.53
CA ALA A 163 2.02 -10.72 -8.55
C ALA A 163 0.69 -10.25 -9.14
N LEU A 164 -0.43 -10.77 -8.63
CA LEU A 164 -1.76 -10.22 -8.87
C LEU A 164 -2.14 -9.29 -7.73
N ASP A 165 -2.60 -8.10 -8.09
CA ASP A 165 -2.99 -7.09 -7.10
C ASP A 165 -4.31 -7.45 -6.41
N SER A 166 -4.34 -7.21 -5.11
CA SER A 166 -5.52 -7.47 -4.28
C SER A 166 -6.68 -6.54 -4.58
N ASP A 167 -6.42 -5.32 -5.09
CA ASP A 167 -7.46 -4.33 -5.35
C ASP A 167 -7.03 -3.23 -6.31
N ALA A 168 -7.99 -2.43 -6.77
CA ALA A 168 -7.79 -1.15 -7.41
C ALA A 168 -8.13 -0.03 -6.41
N PRO A 169 -7.21 0.40 -5.53
CA PRO A 169 -7.51 1.29 -4.42
C PRO A 169 -7.72 2.74 -4.87
N LEU A 170 -8.80 2.98 -5.62
CA LEU A 170 -9.19 4.29 -6.11
C LEU A 170 -9.47 5.24 -4.96
N VAL A 171 -8.87 6.42 -5.01
CA VAL A 171 -9.04 7.47 -4.01
C VAL A 171 -10.29 8.30 -4.34
N VAL A 172 -11.12 8.50 -3.33
CA VAL A 172 -12.31 9.33 -3.37
C VAL A 172 -12.31 10.30 -2.19
N TYR A 173 -13.18 11.30 -2.22
CA TYR A 173 -13.40 12.18 -1.09
C TYR A 173 -14.59 11.67 -0.28
N TYR A 174 -14.31 11.22 0.96
CA TYR A 174 -15.31 10.91 1.99
C TYR A 174 -15.71 12.19 2.69
N TYR A 175 -17.01 12.41 2.90
CA TYR A 175 -17.50 13.54 3.69
C TYR A 175 -18.68 13.17 4.56
N ARG A 176 -18.78 13.82 5.71
CA ARG A 176 -19.86 13.62 6.68
C ARG A 176 -21.01 14.55 6.32
N GLU A 177 -22.02 14.01 5.66
CA GLU A 177 -23.13 14.79 5.09
C GLU A 177 -23.87 15.69 6.11
N PRO A 178 -24.22 15.24 7.35
CA PRO A 178 -24.84 16.12 8.34
C PRO A 178 -23.98 17.33 8.72
N GLU A 179 -22.64 17.17 8.76
CA GLU A 179 -21.74 18.29 9.06
C GLU A 179 -21.62 19.25 7.88
N PHE A 180 -21.58 18.73 6.64
CA PHE A 180 -21.63 19.56 5.44
C PHE A 180 -22.92 20.40 5.42
N ALA A 181 -24.07 19.79 5.71
CA ALA A 181 -25.35 20.48 5.81
C ALA A 181 -25.33 21.53 6.95
N ARG A 182 -24.82 21.17 8.14
CA ARG A 182 -24.72 22.05 9.30
C ARG A 182 -23.93 23.33 9.03
N TYR A 183 -22.84 23.21 8.29
CA TYR A 183 -21.95 24.33 7.96
C TYR A 183 -22.24 24.96 6.60
N HIS A 184 -23.31 24.54 5.93
CA HIS A 184 -23.72 25.01 4.60
C HIS A 184 -22.60 24.86 3.55
N LEU A 185 -21.84 23.75 3.64
CA LEU A 185 -20.83 23.42 2.64
C LEU A 185 -21.50 22.76 1.44
N PRO A 186 -21.17 23.20 0.22
CA PRO A 186 -21.66 22.52 -0.99
C PRO A 186 -21.12 21.09 -1.08
N THR A 187 -21.95 20.16 -1.54
CA THR A 187 -21.55 18.77 -1.75
C THR A 187 -21.04 18.52 -3.17
N ASP A 188 -21.15 19.51 -4.04
CA ASP A 188 -20.78 19.49 -5.46
C ASP A 188 -19.55 20.34 -5.80
N LEU A 189 -18.72 20.70 -4.78
CA LEU A 189 -17.46 21.43 -4.98
C LEU A 189 -16.62 20.76 -6.06
N GLY A 190 -16.42 21.46 -7.18
CA GLY A 190 -15.78 20.91 -8.37
C GLY A 190 -14.25 20.96 -8.31
N SER A 191 -13.69 21.88 -7.53
CA SER A 191 -12.25 22.11 -7.46
C SER A 191 -11.70 22.06 -6.04
N TRP A 192 -10.39 21.74 -5.93
CA TRP A 192 -9.67 21.81 -4.66
C TRP A 192 -9.58 23.22 -4.10
N ASP A 193 -9.54 24.24 -4.96
CA ASP A 193 -9.52 25.64 -4.54
C ASP A 193 -10.84 26.03 -3.85
N GLU A 194 -11.98 25.62 -4.42
CA GLU A 194 -13.29 25.83 -3.79
C GLU A 194 -13.38 25.15 -2.44
N LEU A 195 -12.89 23.88 -2.32
CA LEU A 195 -12.86 23.16 -1.06
C LEU A 195 -11.92 23.82 -0.04
N ALA A 196 -10.73 24.28 -0.47
CA ALA A 196 -9.77 24.97 0.39
C ALA A 196 -10.32 26.30 0.91
N ASP A 197 -10.97 27.09 0.06
CA ASP A 197 -11.58 28.35 0.46
C ASP A 197 -12.77 28.15 1.41
N ALA A 198 -13.63 27.18 1.12
CA ALA A 198 -14.72 26.81 2.02
C ALA A 198 -14.18 26.28 3.35
N GLY A 199 -13.17 25.43 3.30
CA GLY A 199 -12.49 24.86 4.46
C GLY A 199 -11.77 25.91 5.33
N THR A 200 -11.13 26.91 4.70
CA THR A 200 -10.49 28.01 5.44
C THR A 200 -11.54 28.83 6.22
N ARG A 201 -12.64 29.20 5.58
CA ARG A 201 -13.74 29.89 6.29
C ARG A 201 -14.32 29.04 7.43
N LEU A 202 -14.39 27.73 7.23
CA LEU A 202 -14.85 26.79 8.26
C LEU A 202 -13.88 26.71 9.43
N ALA A 203 -12.58 26.62 9.15
CA ALA A 203 -11.53 26.62 10.16
C ALA A 203 -11.53 27.89 11.01
N ASP A 204 -11.59 29.06 10.36
CA ASP A 204 -11.60 30.38 11.01
C ASP A 204 -12.79 30.55 11.95
N ARG A 205 -13.97 30.09 11.55
CA ARG A 205 -15.21 30.30 12.30
C ARG A 205 -15.48 29.24 13.36
N HIS A 206 -15.09 27.99 13.09
CA HIS A 206 -15.52 26.84 13.87
C HIS A 206 -14.36 25.94 14.32
N GLY A 207 -13.15 26.17 13.85
CA GLY A 207 -12.00 25.34 14.16
C GLY A 207 -12.11 23.92 13.58
N VAL A 208 -12.89 23.72 12.51
CA VAL A 208 -13.17 22.44 11.86
C VAL A 208 -12.41 22.36 10.53
N ALA A 209 -11.83 21.19 10.26
CA ALA A 209 -11.06 20.92 9.03
C ALA A 209 -11.83 19.99 8.07
N VAL A 210 -11.62 20.19 6.76
CA VAL A 210 -12.24 19.36 5.71
C VAL A 210 -11.50 18.05 5.47
N ALA A 211 -10.26 17.92 5.98
CA ALA A 211 -9.50 16.67 5.99
C ALA A 211 -8.35 16.75 6.99
N ALA A 212 -7.65 15.63 7.15
CA ALA A 212 -6.44 15.53 7.97
C ALA A 212 -5.25 15.06 7.12
N VAL A 213 -4.03 15.41 7.58
CA VAL A 213 -2.77 14.88 7.06
C VAL A 213 -1.96 14.27 8.20
N PRO A 214 -1.28 13.12 7.97
CA PRO A 214 -0.50 12.47 9.00
C PRO A 214 0.84 13.19 9.20
N THR A 215 1.25 13.33 10.46
CA THR A 215 2.52 13.97 10.85
C THR A 215 3.28 13.16 11.90
N GLY A 216 2.89 11.90 12.11
CA GLY A 216 3.54 11.01 13.05
C GLY A 216 4.78 10.30 12.48
N SER A 217 5.16 9.21 13.13
CA SER A 217 6.36 8.43 12.78
C SER A 217 6.14 7.41 11.66
N ASP A 218 4.91 7.22 11.20
CA ASP A 218 4.58 6.35 10.07
C ASP A 218 4.87 7.10 8.76
N LEU A 219 6.13 7.08 8.34
CA LEU A 219 6.62 7.79 7.15
C LEU A 219 5.91 7.37 5.85
N PRO A 220 5.56 6.08 5.63
CA PRO A 220 4.71 5.66 4.53
C PRO A 220 3.42 6.48 4.39
N GLN A 221 2.69 6.70 5.50
CA GLN A 221 1.46 7.49 5.47
C GLN A 221 1.72 8.98 5.17
N VAL A 222 2.83 9.53 5.67
CA VAL A 222 3.23 10.91 5.37
C VAL A 222 3.48 11.07 3.88
N LEU A 223 4.27 10.17 3.27
CA LEU A 223 4.50 10.18 1.82
C LEU A 223 3.21 9.98 1.04
N GLN A 224 2.38 9.01 1.45
CA GLN A 224 1.11 8.69 0.78
C GLN A 224 0.18 9.91 0.69
N SER A 225 0.14 10.77 1.73
CA SER A 225 -0.69 11.98 1.73
C SER A 225 -0.33 12.94 0.60
N PHE A 226 0.95 13.07 0.30
CA PHE A 226 1.47 13.88 -0.80
C PHE A 226 1.30 13.16 -2.15
N GLU A 227 1.68 11.88 -2.23
CA GLU A 227 1.67 11.11 -3.48
C GLU A 227 0.27 10.98 -4.09
N MET A 228 -0.77 10.77 -3.25
CA MET A 228 -2.16 10.70 -3.74
C MET A 228 -2.56 11.95 -4.53
N LEU A 229 -2.28 13.14 -4.02
CA LEU A 229 -2.63 14.39 -4.70
C LEU A 229 -1.67 14.73 -5.83
N LEU A 230 -0.40 14.35 -5.73
CA LEU A 230 0.57 14.48 -6.81
C LEU A 230 0.15 13.66 -8.03
N LEU A 231 -0.18 12.38 -7.83
CA LEU A 231 -0.66 11.50 -8.90
C LEU A 231 -1.98 12.01 -9.50
N GLN A 232 -2.93 12.46 -8.67
CA GLN A 232 -4.17 13.04 -9.15
C GLN A 232 -3.92 14.24 -10.07
N ARG A 233 -2.95 15.10 -9.74
CA ARG A 233 -2.57 16.29 -10.52
C ARG A 233 -1.85 15.93 -11.83
N GLY A 234 -1.49 14.66 -12.05
CA GLY A 234 -0.72 14.20 -13.21
C GLY A 234 0.80 14.19 -12.98
N GLY A 235 1.26 14.57 -11.79
CA GLY A 235 2.66 14.42 -11.37
C GLY A 235 2.97 12.97 -10.95
N ARG A 236 4.22 12.71 -10.64
CA ARG A 236 4.69 11.39 -10.21
C ARG A 236 5.96 11.50 -9.36
N LEU A 237 6.26 10.48 -8.55
CA LEU A 237 7.53 10.43 -7.81
C LEU A 237 8.67 9.91 -8.69
N PHE A 238 8.38 8.93 -9.54
CA PHE A 238 9.33 8.31 -10.46
C PHE A 238 8.75 8.26 -11.86
N ASP A 239 9.61 8.36 -12.88
CA ASP A 239 9.23 8.08 -14.25
C ASP A 239 9.24 6.57 -14.57
N ALA A 240 8.96 6.21 -15.83
CA ALA A 240 8.93 4.82 -16.27
C ALA A 240 10.30 4.11 -16.16
N ASP A 241 11.39 4.87 -16.17
CA ASP A 241 12.76 4.35 -16.02
C ASP A 241 13.18 4.29 -14.53
N GLY A 242 12.30 4.67 -13.61
CA GLY A 242 12.56 4.71 -12.17
C GLY A 242 13.40 5.89 -11.70
N ALA A 243 13.60 6.91 -12.55
CA ALA A 243 14.27 8.13 -12.16
C ALA A 243 13.34 9.07 -11.38
N LEU A 244 13.89 9.76 -10.38
CA LEU A 244 13.14 10.67 -9.50
C LEU A 244 12.68 11.93 -10.26
N THR A 245 11.43 12.35 -10.05
CA THR A 245 10.77 13.48 -10.75
C THR A 245 10.13 14.47 -9.77
N LEU A 246 10.87 14.96 -8.77
CA LEU A 246 10.35 15.90 -7.75
C LEU A 246 10.43 17.36 -8.17
N ASP A 247 11.35 17.74 -9.05
CA ASP A 247 11.50 19.15 -9.52
C ASP A 247 10.51 19.44 -10.63
N THR A 248 9.23 19.45 -10.29
CA THR A 248 8.12 19.74 -11.21
C THR A 248 7.11 20.71 -10.59
N PRO A 249 6.42 21.52 -11.41
CA PRO A 249 5.35 22.40 -10.93
C PRO A 249 4.25 21.62 -10.17
N GLU A 250 3.89 20.44 -10.64
CA GLU A 250 2.88 19.58 -10.03
C GLU A 250 3.27 19.19 -8.61
N ALA A 251 4.54 18.85 -8.39
CA ALA A 251 5.04 18.49 -7.05
C ALA A 251 5.08 19.71 -6.12
N GLU A 252 5.58 20.86 -6.61
CA GLU A 252 5.62 22.09 -5.82
C GLU A 252 4.21 22.56 -5.44
N ASP A 253 3.28 22.60 -6.38
CA ASP A 253 1.90 23.04 -6.16
C ASP A 253 1.13 22.06 -5.24
N THR A 254 1.39 20.76 -5.35
CA THR A 254 0.81 19.76 -4.43
C THR A 254 1.30 19.97 -3.01
N LEU A 255 2.61 20.15 -2.83
CA LEU A 255 3.15 20.39 -1.48
C LEU A 255 2.70 21.74 -0.91
N ARG A 256 2.57 22.76 -1.77
CA ARG A 256 2.02 24.07 -1.38
C ARG A 256 0.58 23.92 -0.89
N PHE A 257 -0.29 23.23 -1.63
CA PHE A 257 -1.67 22.99 -1.22
C PHE A 257 -1.76 22.33 0.16
N LEU A 258 -0.93 21.30 0.42
CA LEU A 258 -0.92 20.60 1.71
C LEU A 258 -0.37 21.49 2.85
N ALA A 259 0.74 22.19 2.61
CA ALA A 259 1.35 23.07 3.61
C ALA A 259 0.43 24.25 3.96
N ASP A 260 -0.13 24.92 2.95
CA ASP A 260 -1.11 26.00 3.14
C ASP A 260 -2.35 25.49 3.87
N GLY A 261 -2.76 24.25 3.59
CA GLY A 261 -3.90 23.62 4.26
C GLY A 261 -3.72 23.50 5.75
N VAL A 262 -2.55 23.06 6.18
CA VAL A 262 -2.20 22.98 7.59
C VAL A 262 -2.11 24.37 8.22
N GLN A 263 -1.48 25.33 7.55
CA GLN A 263 -1.30 26.69 8.07
C GLN A 263 -2.59 27.51 8.10
N ARG A 264 -3.46 27.37 7.11
CA ARG A 264 -4.76 28.04 7.02
C ARG A 264 -5.87 27.26 7.76
N GLY A 265 -5.57 26.06 8.28
CA GLY A 265 -6.47 25.27 9.11
C GLY A 265 -7.55 24.48 8.36
N TYR A 266 -7.63 24.55 7.01
CA TYR A 266 -8.57 23.67 6.29
C TYR A 266 -8.13 22.22 6.28
N LEU A 267 -6.84 21.94 6.57
CA LEU A 267 -6.34 20.63 6.96
C LEU A 267 -5.87 20.64 8.41
N THR A 268 -6.17 19.59 9.16
CA THR A 268 -5.59 19.38 10.49
C THR A 268 -4.54 18.29 10.47
N THR A 269 -3.69 18.24 11.49
CA THR A 269 -2.68 17.19 11.61
C THR A 269 -3.15 16.10 12.56
N VAL A 270 -2.84 14.84 12.23
CA VAL A 270 -3.05 13.65 13.05
C VAL A 270 -1.76 12.84 13.10
N SER A 271 -1.61 11.92 14.08
CA SER A 271 -0.43 11.05 14.13
C SER A 271 -0.41 10.09 12.94
N ASP A 272 -1.58 9.54 12.63
CA ASP A 272 -1.81 8.57 11.56
C ASP A 272 -3.31 8.56 11.18
N TYR A 273 -3.64 7.95 10.02
CA TYR A 273 -5.01 7.91 9.52
C TYR A 273 -5.93 6.92 10.23
N TYR A 274 -5.40 5.99 11.04
CA TYR A 274 -6.16 4.85 11.59
C TYR A 274 -6.18 4.84 13.12
N GLY A 275 -5.33 5.62 13.75
CA GLY A 275 -5.12 5.59 15.18
C GLY A 275 -5.98 6.55 15.98
N PRO A 276 -5.72 6.62 17.30
CA PRO A 276 -6.53 7.37 18.26
C PRO A 276 -6.66 8.86 17.94
N SER A 277 -5.67 9.50 17.32
CA SER A 277 -5.73 10.94 17.00
C SER A 277 -6.75 11.22 15.90
N MET A 278 -6.79 10.39 14.85
CA MET A 278 -7.81 10.49 13.80
C MET A 278 -9.19 10.12 14.33
N GLN A 279 -9.29 9.06 15.14
CA GLN A 279 -10.54 8.69 15.80
C GLN A 279 -11.12 9.85 16.62
N ALA A 280 -10.30 10.50 17.43
CA ALA A 280 -10.74 11.66 18.22
C ALA A 280 -11.17 12.82 17.33
N ALA A 281 -10.45 13.10 16.24
CA ALA A 281 -10.79 14.16 15.30
C ALA A 281 -12.14 13.91 14.60
N LEU A 282 -12.41 12.67 14.19
CA LEU A 282 -13.67 12.25 13.58
C LEU A 282 -14.84 12.30 14.59
N LYS A 283 -14.65 11.77 15.82
CA LYS A 283 -15.68 11.74 16.86
C LYS A 283 -16.11 13.13 17.31
N THR A 284 -15.16 14.03 17.44
CA THR A 284 -15.44 15.41 17.88
C THR A 284 -15.94 16.32 16.76
N GLY A 285 -15.95 15.86 15.52
CA GLY A 285 -16.27 16.69 14.36
C GLY A 285 -15.18 17.72 14.02
N LYS A 286 -13.97 17.54 14.54
CA LYS A 286 -12.79 18.36 14.16
C LYS A 286 -12.40 18.13 12.70
N VAL A 287 -12.63 16.90 12.20
CA VAL A 287 -12.47 16.51 10.80
C VAL A 287 -13.81 16.00 10.30
N ILE A 288 -14.28 16.54 9.19
CA ILE A 288 -15.59 16.22 8.59
C ILE A 288 -15.49 15.59 7.20
N GLY A 289 -14.30 15.39 6.70
CA GLY A 289 -14.03 14.72 5.43
C GLY A 289 -12.63 14.14 5.38
N GLN A 290 -12.36 13.33 4.36
CA GLN A 290 -11.02 12.76 4.10
C GLN A 290 -10.96 12.24 2.68
N TRP A 291 -9.88 12.54 1.94
CA TRP A 291 -9.56 11.81 0.71
C TRP A 291 -8.76 10.57 1.06
N MET A 292 -9.19 9.43 0.58
CA MET A 292 -8.52 8.14 0.79
C MET A 292 -9.09 7.08 -0.15
N ALA A 293 -8.38 5.97 -0.25
CA ALA A 293 -8.78 4.83 -1.06
C ALA A 293 -10.08 4.15 -0.56
N SER A 294 -10.68 3.34 -1.43
CA SER A 294 -11.94 2.63 -1.21
C SER A 294 -12.02 1.87 0.11
N TRP A 295 -10.94 1.19 0.49
CA TRP A 295 -10.85 0.40 1.72
C TRP A 295 -10.86 1.24 3.01
N TYR A 296 -10.64 2.55 2.93
CA TYR A 296 -10.67 3.43 4.11
C TYR A 296 -12.03 3.43 4.82
N LYS A 297 -13.12 3.18 4.11
CA LYS A 297 -14.42 2.97 4.74
C LYS A 297 -14.36 1.90 5.82
N VAL A 298 -13.73 0.76 5.54
CA VAL A 298 -13.64 -0.38 6.47
C VAL A 298 -12.59 -0.11 7.54
N TYR A 299 -11.37 0.22 7.15
CA TYR A 299 -10.22 0.30 8.06
C TYR A 299 -10.09 1.65 8.78
N GLY A 300 -10.58 2.72 8.18
CA GLY A 300 -10.51 4.07 8.75
C GLY A 300 -11.81 4.50 9.45
N LEU A 301 -12.95 4.41 8.73
CA LEU A 301 -14.20 4.95 9.25
C LEU A 301 -14.95 3.96 10.15
N ILE A 302 -15.30 2.78 9.66
CA ILE A 302 -16.05 1.79 10.44
C ILE A 302 -15.26 1.37 11.68
N ALA A 303 -13.95 1.16 11.54
CA ALA A 303 -13.10 0.76 12.67
C ALA A 303 -13.01 1.84 13.77
N ASN A 304 -13.06 3.13 13.40
CA ASN A 304 -12.87 4.24 14.35
C ASN A 304 -14.17 4.89 14.81
N VAL A 305 -15.17 4.99 13.95
CA VAL A 305 -16.43 5.71 14.20
C VAL A 305 -17.66 4.93 13.70
N PRO A 306 -17.86 3.68 14.18
CA PRO A 306 -19.00 2.86 13.76
C PRO A 306 -20.35 3.51 14.06
N GLU A 307 -20.41 4.35 15.12
CA GLU A 307 -21.58 5.11 15.51
C GLU A 307 -22.00 6.20 14.50
N GLN A 308 -21.14 6.54 13.56
CA GLN A 308 -21.45 7.48 12.47
C GLN A 308 -22.02 6.79 11.22
N SER A 309 -22.44 5.53 11.34
CA SER A 309 -23.11 4.81 10.25
C SER A 309 -24.28 5.62 9.70
N GLY A 310 -24.42 5.62 8.37
CA GLY A 310 -25.46 6.37 7.64
C GLY A 310 -25.13 7.85 7.39
N GLN A 311 -24.08 8.40 8.03
CA GLN A 311 -23.76 9.83 7.96
C GLN A 311 -22.71 10.17 6.89
N TRP A 312 -21.99 9.20 6.39
CA TRP A 312 -20.92 9.40 5.41
C TRP A 312 -21.42 9.26 3.98
N ARG A 313 -20.75 9.93 3.06
CA ARG A 313 -20.92 9.80 1.61
C ARG A 313 -19.55 9.84 0.97
N ILE A 314 -19.49 9.35 -0.28
CA ILE A 314 -18.32 9.53 -1.13
C ILE A 314 -18.68 10.33 -2.38
N ARG A 315 -17.65 10.94 -2.95
CA ARG A 315 -17.70 11.60 -4.26
C ARG A 315 -16.32 11.49 -4.93
N PRO A 316 -16.24 11.68 -6.24
CA PRO A 316 -14.95 11.86 -6.90
C PRO A 316 -14.14 12.96 -6.24
N LEU A 317 -12.81 12.91 -6.34
CA LEU A 317 -11.96 14.00 -5.86
C LEU A 317 -12.31 15.30 -6.61
N PRO A 318 -12.26 16.47 -5.94
CA PRO A 318 -12.24 17.75 -6.63
C PRO A 318 -11.04 17.81 -7.57
N VAL A 319 -11.14 18.55 -8.67
CA VAL A 319 -10.04 18.69 -9.62
C VAL A 319 -9.14 19.88 -9.28
N PHE A 320 -7.87 19.81 -9.70
CA PHE A 320 -6.98 20.97 -9.62
C PHE A 320 -7.15 21.89 -10.83
N PRO A 321 -6.98 23.21 -10.71
CA PRO A 321 -7.13 24.14 -11.82
C PRO A 321 -6.20 23.85 -13.01
N GLY A 322 -5.05 23.25 -12.75
CA GLY A 322 -4.06 22.86 -13.77
C GLY A 322 -4.37 21.54 -14.51
N GLY A 323 -5.46 20.87 -14.17
CA GLY A 323 -5.82 19.56 -14.73
C GLY A 323 -5.63 18.40 -13.74
N GLY A 324 -5.65 17.17 -14.27
CA GLY A 324 -5.60 15.93 -13.50
C GLY A 324 -6.94 15.19 -13.52
N GLY A 325 -6.95 14.00 -12.91
CA GLY A 325 -8.14 13.15 -12.83
C GLY A 325 -9.01 13.45 -11.62
N ARG A 326 -10.17 12.77 -11.55
CA ARG A 326 -11.09 12.83 -10.39
C ARG A 326 -10.83 11.72 -9.38
N THR A 327 -9.71 11.03 -9.52
CA THR A 327 -9.26 9.96 -8.63
C THR A 327 -7.74 9.89 -8.57
N SER A 328 -7.24 9.04 -7.72
CA SER A 328 -5.84 8.67 -7.55
C SER A 328 -5.74 7.23 -7.05
N PHE A 329 -4.54 6.78 -6.70
CA PHE A 329 -4.32 5.52 -6.01
C PHE A 329 -3.66 5.70 -4.65
N ALA A 330 -3.94 4.76 -3.73
CA ALA A 330 -3.26 4.70 -2.45
C ALA A 330 -3.02 3.25 -2.03
N GLY A 331 -1.76 2.83 -2.03
CA GLY A 331 -1.36 1.48 -1.63
C GLY A 331 -1.73 0.40 -2.64
N GLY A 332 -1.92 -0.79 -2.12
CA GLY A 332 -2.19 -2.03 -2.84
C GLY A 332 -1.25 -3.14 -2.39
N THR A 333 -1.67 -4.39 -2.52
CA THR A 333 -0.89 -5.57 -2.15
C THR A 333 -0.94 -6.59 -3.27
N GLY A 334 0.21 -6.92 -3.84
CA GLY A 334 0.31 -7.99 -4.83
C GLY A 334 0.59 -9.34 -4.16
N PHE A 335 -0.15 -10.37 -4.53
CA PHE A 335 0.12 -11.73 -4.09
C PHE A 335 0.87 -12.51 -5.17
N ALA A 336 2.01 -13.05 -4.77
CA ALA A 336 2.95 -13.79 -5.60
C ALA A 336 3.08 -15.24 -5.13
N ALA A 337 3.25 -16.17 -6.08
CA ALA A 337 3.71 -17.52 -5.81
C ALA A 337 5.24 -17.56 -5.95
N LEU A 338 5.93 -18.27 -5.05
CA LEU A 338 7.37 -18.44 -5.16
C LEU A 338 7.70 -19.59 -6.11
N ARG A 339 8.67 -19.34 -7.00
CA ARG A 339 9.06 -20.30 -8.03
C ARG A 339 9.99 -21.41 -7.54
N GLY A 340 10.07 -22.48 -8.29
CA GLY A 340 11.02 -23.56 -8.07
C GLY A 340 10.71 -24.41 -6.85
N LYS A 341 9.50 -24.33 -6.28
CA LYS A 341 9.05 -25.10 -5.14
C LYS A 341 8.09 -26.22 -5.58
N ARG A 342 7.93 -27.22 -4.72
CA ARG A 342 6.94 -28.29 -4.93
C ARG A 342 5.53 -27.71 -5.11
N ASN A 343 5.18 -26.68 -4.36
CA ASN A 343 3.86 -26.09 -4.32
C ASN A 343 3.66 -24.88 -5.25
N THR A 344 4.63 -24.52 -6.11
CA THR A 344 4.54 -23.32 -6.96
C THR A 344 3.21 -23.27 -7.72
N LEU A 345 2.86 -24.35 -8.44
CA LEU A 345 1.62 -24.38 -9.24
C LEU A 345 0.36 -24.26 -8.34
N ALA A 346 0.34 -24.93 -7.18
CA ALA A 346 -0.76 -24.81 -6.24
C ALA A 346 -0.90 -23.39 -5.68
N GLY A 347 0.23 -22.69 -5.48
CA GLY A 347 0.25 -21.28 -5.08
C GLY A 347 -0.29 -20.37 -6.18
N VAL A 348 0.11 -20.56 -7.44
CA VAL A 348 -0.41 -19.84 -8.60
C VAL A 348 -1.92 -19.99 -8.72
N GLU A 349 -2.42 -21.24 -8.67
CA GLU A 349 -3.85 -21.50 -8.80
C GLU A 349 -4.66 -20.91 -7.62
N LEU A 350 -4.10 -20.89 -6.40
CA LEU A 350 -4.72 -20.22 -5.28
C LEU A 350 -4.86 -18.70 -5.50
N VAL A 351 -3.80 -18.04 -5.95
CA VAL A 351 -3.81 -16.59 -6.23
C VAL A 351 -4.80 -16.27 -7.36
N LYS A 352 -4.85 -17.10 -8.40
CA LYS A 352 -5.83 -16.97 -9.50
C LYS A 352 -7.26 -17.12 -8.99
N ALA A 353 -7.54 -18.16 -8.20
CA ALA A 353 -8.87 -18.40 -7.63
C ALA A 353 -9.33 -17.21 -6.77
N ALA A 354 -8.45 -16.65 -5.96
CA ALA A 354 -8.78 -15.52 -5.09
C ALA A 354 -9.00 -14.20 -5.85
N TYR A 355 -8.23 -13.94 -6.93
CA TYR A 355 -8.19 -12.60 -7.52
C TYR A 355 -8.66 -12.50 -8.96
N LEU A 356 -8.94 -13.61 -9.64
CA LEU A 356 -9.43 -13.59 -11.02
C LEU A 356 -10.88 -14.06 -11.16
N ASP A 357 -11.38 -14.83 -10.20
CA ASP A 357 -12.79 -15.23 -10.18
C ASP A 357 -13.69 -14.01 -9.95
N PRO A 358 -14.69 -13.72 -10.82
CA PRO A 358 -15.55 -12.56 -10.67
C PRO A 358 -16.35 -12.55 -9.37
N ALA A 359 -16.85 -13.72 -8.92
CA ALA A 359 -17.61 -13.81 -7.67
C ALA A 359 -16.73 -13.49 -6.46
N GLU A 360 -15.46 -13.95 -6.47
CA GLU A 360 -14.50 -13.59 -5.42
C GLU A 360 -14.12 -12.10 -5.45
N GLN A 361 -14.10 -11.46 -6.61
CA GLN A 361 -13.90 -10.01 -6.69
C GLN A 361 -15.10 -9.23 -6.14
N VAL A 362 -16.32 -9.68 -6.40
CA VAL A 362 -17.56 -9.14 -5.79
C VAL A 362 -17.51 -9.31 -4.27
N ARG A 363 -17.20 -10.52 -3.80
CA ARG A 363 -17.08 -10.81 -2.36
C ARG A 363 -16.01 -9.96 -1.68
N ARG A 364 -14.86 -9.78 -2.32
CA ARG A 364 -13.76 -8.95 -1.82
C ARG A 364 -14.18 -7.50 -1.59
N TYR A 365 -14.96 -6.93 -2.51
CA TYR A 365 -15.49 -5.59 -2.32
C TYR A 365 -16.47 -5.52 -1.15
N THR A 366 -17.36 -6.47 -1.03
CA THR A 366 -18.39 -6.47 0.04
C THR A 366 -17.79 -6.67 1.43
N VAL A 367 -16.74 -7.49 1.56
CA VAL A 367 -16.12 -7.84 2.86
C VAL A 367 -15.01 -6.87 3.24
N LEU A 368 -14.13 -6.50 2.30
CA LEU A 368 -12.92 -5.74 2.56
C LEU A 368 -12.97 -4.29 2.03
N GLY A 369 -13.96 -3.96 1.21
CA GLY A 369 -14.02 -2.66 0.52
C GLY A 369 -13.00 -2.55 -0.62
N TYR A 370 -12.40 -3.67 -1.06
CA TYR A 370 -11.40 -3.73 -2.11
C TYR A 370 -12.06 -3.81 -3.48
N LEU A 371 -11.74 -2.85 -4.35
CA LEU A 371 -12.31 -2.79 -5.69
C LEU A 371 -11.74 -3.89 -6.59
N PRO A 372 -12.48 -4.33 -7.61
CA PRO A 372 -12.00 -5.30 -8.58
C PRO A 372 -10.73 -4.87 -9.29
N SER A 373 -9.88 -5.84 -9.63
CA SER A 373 -8.70 -5.63 -10.50
C SER A 373 -8.99 -5.95 -11.97
N ARG A 374 -10.15 -6.53 -12.27
CA ARG A 374 -10.64 -6.81 -13.63
C ARG A 374 -11.66 -5.74 -14.06
N ARG A 375 -11.42 -5.16 -15.25
CA ARG A 375 -12.28 -4.09 -15.82
C ARG A 375 -13.72 -4.54 -16.02
N SER A 376 -13.93 -5.76 -16.50
CA SER A 376 -15.28 -6.30 -16.77
C SER A 376 -16.14 -6.33 -15.51
N VAL A 377 -15.56 -6.60 -14.34
CA VAL A 377 -16.27 -6.71 -13.06
C VAL A 377 -16.80 -5.36 -12.57
N PHE A 378 -16.24 -4.23 -13.04
CA PHE A 378 -16.81 -2.90 -12.70
C PHE A 378 -18.24 -2.70 -13.27
N ASN A 379 -18.65 -3.50 -14.23
CA ASN A 379 -20.00 -3.47 -14.77
C ASN A 379 -20.92 -4.55 -14.17
N ASP A 380 -20.47 -5.29 -13.16
CA ASP A 380 -21.26 -6.34 -12.54
C ASP A 380 -22.51 -5.76 -11.84
N PRO A 381 -23.71 -6.24 -12.18
CA PRO A 381 -24.94 -5.76 -11.56
C PRO A 381 -25.02 -6.02 -10.05
N GLU A 382 -24.32 -7.03 -9.53
CA GLU A 382 -24.27 -7.29 -8.08
C GLU A 382 -23.54 -6.16 -7.36
N LEU A 383 -22.45 -5.64 -7.93
CA LEU A 383 -21.72 -4.52 -7.34
C LEU A 383 -22.45 -3.18 -7.47
N THR A 384 -22.97 -2.89 -8.66
CA THR A 384 -23.59 -1.58 -8.94
C THR A 384 -24.91 -1.36 -8.19
N ARG A 385 -25.56 -2.42 -7.70
CA ARG A 385 -26.81 -2.36 -6.92
C ARG A 385 -26.59 -2.27 -5.42
N ILE A 386 -25.35 -2.46 -4.93
CA ILE A 386 -25.07 -2.42 -3.51
C ILE A 386 -25.36 -1.02 -2.95
N GLU A 387 -26.31 -0.96 -2.04
CA GLU A 387 -26.58 0.22 -1.22
C GLU A 387 -25.78 0.09 0.09
N ASP A 388 -24.83 1.00 0.29
CA ASP A 388 -23.93 0.92 1.44
C ASP A 388 -24.57 1.57 2.67
N ALA A 389 -24.90 0.75 3.67
CA ALA A 389 -25.57 1.21 4.88
C ALA A 389 -24.73 2.23 5.66
N TYR A 390 -23.39 2.07 5.74
CA TYR A 390 -22.52 3.01 6.42
C TYR A 390 -22.47 4.36 5.71
N CYS A 391 -22.59 4.34 4.38
CA CYS A 391 -22.70 5.54 3.56
C CYS A 391 -24.17 5.92 3.22
N GLY A 392 -25.11 5.63 4.12
CA GLY A 392 -26.49 6.11 4.05
C GLY A 392 -27.28 5.64 2.84
N GLY A 393 -27.04 4.42 2.39
CA GLY A 393 -27.69 3.85 1.22
C GLY A 393 -27.07 4.30 -0.11
N GLN A 394 -25.95 5.03 -0.10
CA GLN A 394 -25.30 5.43 -1.35
C GLN A 394 -24.78 4.21 -2.11
N ARG A 395 -25.00 4.17 -3.40
CA ARG A 395 -24.38 3.19 -4.32
C ARG A 395 -22.96 3.60 -4.63
N MET A 396 -22.07 3.39 -3.66
CA MET A 396 -20.67 3.83 -3.74
C MET A 396 -19.96 3.27 -4.98
N PHE A 397 -20.30 2.04 -5.39
CA PHE A 397 -19.66 1.39 -6.51
C PHE A 397 -19.90 2.12 -7.84
N GLU A 398 -21.03 2.80 -8.01
CA GLU A 398 -21.30 3.64 -9.18
C GLU A 398 -20.27 4.78 -9.28
N VAL A 399 -19.90 5.38 -8.14
CA VAL A 399 -18.87 6.43 -8.11
C VAL A 399 -17.52 5.88 -8.57
N TYR A 400 -17.11 4.71 -8.06
CA TYR A 400 -15.84 4.08 -8.46
C TYR A 400 -15.83 3.70 -9.94
N ARG A 401 -16.90 3.12 -10.45
CA ARG A 401 -17.04 2.77 -11.87
C ARG A 401 -16.89 3.99 -12.78
N ASP A 402 -17.42 5.13 -12.37
CA ASP A 402 -17.41 6.36 -13.17
C ASP A 402 -16.02 7.03 -13.24
N ILE A 403 -15.10 6.65 -12.37
CA ILE A 403 -13.75 7.26 -12.28
C ILE A 403 -12.59 6.28 -12.54
N VAL A 404 -12.85 4.98 -12.67
CA VAL A 404 -11.78 3.98 -12.79
C VAL A 404 -10.86 4.22 -13.98
N ASP A 405 -11.38 4.72 -15.07
CA ASP A 405 -10.62 5.02 -16.29
C ASP A 405 -9.76 6.28 -16.18
N GLU A 406 -9.95 7.08 -15.14
CA GLU A 406 -9.12 8.25 -14.83
C GLU A 406 -7.97 7.93 -13.85
N ALA A 407 -7.85 6.68 -13.45
CA ALA A 407 -6.84 6.25 -12.51
C ALA A 407 -5.42 6.47 -13.07
N PRO A 408 -4.54 7.17 -12.33
CA PRO A 408 -3.21 7.49 -12.81
C PRO A 408 -2.30 6.26 -12.87
N VAL A 409 -1.31 6.28 -13.75
CA VAL A 409 -0.24 5.28 -13.77
C VAL A 409 0.71 5.54 -12.61
N LEU A 410 1.06 4.49 -11.87
CA LEU A 410 2.02 4.52 -10.78
C LEU A 410 3.34 3.88 -11.22
N HIS A 411 4.37 4.69 -11.45
CA HIS A 411 5.72 4.21 -11.67
C HIS A 411 6.47 4.08 -10.35
N LEU A 412 7.18 2.97 -10.20
CA LEU A 412 7.90 2.61 -8.99
C LEU A 412 9.41 2.51 -9.24
N SER A 413 10.18 2.74 -8.19
CA SER A 413 11.64 2.55 -8.21
C SER A 413 12.07 1.63 -7.08
N ALA A 414 13.10 0.83 -7.32
CA ALA A 414 13.73 0.01 -6.28
C ALA A 414 14.30 0.84 -5.11
N ASP A 415 14.44 2.15 -5.29
CA ASP A 415 14.91 3.09 -4.27
C ASP A 415 13.77 3.85 -3.55
N ARG A 416 12.50 3.46 -3.80
CA ARG A 416 11.32 4.09 -3.17
C ARG A 416 11.43 4.19 -1.65
N THR A 417 11.92 3.17 -0.96
CA THR A 417 12.05 3.19 0.51
C THR A 417 13.06 4.22 1.01
N ILE A 418 14.06 4.57 0.20
CA ILE A 418 14.99 5.67 0.51
C ILE A 418 14.26 7.00 0.38
N LEU A 419 13.56 7.18 -0.74
CA LEU A 419 12.77 8.39 -0.98
C LEU A 419 11.72 8.61 0.11
N GLU A 420 11.04 7.55 0.53
CA GLU A 420 10.05 7.60 1.60
C GLU A 420 10.63 8.18 2.88
N THR A 421 11.80 7.71 3.29
CA THR A 421 12.47 8.23 4.49
C THR A 421 12.92 9.69 4.31
N VAL A 422 13.51 10.01 3.17
CA VAL A 422 14.06 11.34 2.90
C VAL A 422 12.94 12.36 2.73
N LEU A 423 12.01 12.10 1.79
CA LEU A 423 10.98 13.06 1.41
C LEU A 423 10.00 13.33 2.56
N SER A 424 9.58 12.31 3.31
CA SER A 424 8.68 12.51 4.45
C SER A 424 9.21 13.51 5.46
N GLY A 425 10.52 13.50 5.73
CA GLY A 425 11.14 14.48 6.60
C GLY A 425 11.03 15.93 6.10
N TYR A 426 11.12 16.14 4.80
CA TYR A 426 10.95 17.47 4.18
C TYR A 426 9.49 17.89 4.06
N LEU A 427 8.57 16.95 3.78
CA LEU A 427 7.13 17.21 3.82
C LEU A 427 6.69 17.73 5.19
N LEU A 428 7.13 17.06 6.26
CA LEU A 428 6.83 17.49 7.63
C LEU A 428 7.36 18.89 7.95
N ARG A 429 8.54 19.27 7.46
CA ARG A 429 9.08 20.63 7.63
C ARG A 429 8.25 21.67 6.87
N ALA A 430 7.77 21.33 5.67
CA ALA A 430 6.91 22.20 4.89
C ALA A 430 5.53 22.37 5.57
N TYR A 431 4.92 21.30 6.08
CA TYR A 431 3.65 21.40 6.84
C TYR A 431 3.78 22.27 8.08
N GLN A 432 4.95 22.29 8.71
CA GLN A 432 5.26 23.14 9.87
C GLN A 432 5.64 24.60 9.49
N GLY A 433 5.67 24.96 8.19
CA GLY A 433 6.10 26.26 7.73
C GLY A 433 7.60 26.55 7.94
N ARG A 434 8.43 25.51 8.17
CA ARG A 434 9.89 25.64 8.42
C ARG A 434 10.73 25.73 7.14
N THR A 435 10.17 25.38 6.02
CA THR A 435 10.78 25.48 4.69
C THR A 435 9.71 25.72 3.64
N SER A 436 10.04 26.37 2.56
CA SER A 436 9.13 26.51 1.43
C SER A 436 8.94 25.19 0.70
N PRO A 437 7.79 24.95 0.03
CA PRO A 437 7.57 23.75 -0.75
C PRO A 437 8.69 23.46 -1.76
N ARG A 438 9.10 24.46 -2.52
CA ARG A 438 10.18 24.34 -3.50
C ARG A 438 11.51 23.92 -2.88
N GLU A 439 11.89 24.55 -1.78
CA GLU A 439 13.11 24.23 -1.04
C GLU A 439 13.07 22.82 -0.44
N ALA A 440 11.92 22.42 0.11
CA ALA A 440 11.72 21.08 0.66
C ALA A 440 11.94 20.01 -0.41
N LEU A 441 11.33 20.15 -1.60
CA LEU A 441 11.47 19.21 -2.70
C LEU A 441 12.89 19.16 -3.26
N LYS A 442 13.51 20.33 -3.47
CA LYS A 442 14.89 20.42 -3.94
C LYS A 442 15.86 19.71 -2.98
N ASN A 443 15.77 20.00 -1.68
CA ASN A 443 16.66 19.41 -0.69
C ASN A 443 16.41 17.88 -0.56
N ALA A 444 15.13 17.43 -0.68
CA ALA A 444 14.80 16.02 -0.70
C ALA A 444 15.43 15.30 -1.90
N GLU A 445 15.41 15.91 -3.07
CA GLU A 445 16.03 15.36 -4.27
C GLU A 445 17.56 15.28 -4.15
N GLU A 446 18.21 16.31 -3.61
CA GLU A 446 19.65 16.35 -3.39
C GLU A 446 20.06 15.24 -2.39
N ASP A 447 19.36 15.10 -1.27
CA ASP A 447 19.62 14.07 -0.26
C ASP A 447 19.36 12.65 -0.81
N PHE A 448 18.29 12.45 -1.56
CA PHE A 448 17.99 11.18 -2.22
C PHE A 448 19.10 10.78 -3.19
N ARG A 449 19.51 11.70 -4.06
CA ARG A 449 20.62 11.48 -5.01
C ARG A 449 21.94 11.19 -4.30
N GLY A 450 22.18 11.84 -3.16
CA GLY A 450 23.37 11.57 -2.32
C GLY A 450 23.39 10.15 -1.76
N GLN A 451 22.23 9.64 -1.33
CA GLN A 451 22.11 8.30 -0.74
C GLN A 451 22.12 7.18 -1.78
N THR A 452 21.59 7.42 -2.99
CA THR A 452 21.51 6.41 -4.07
C THR A 452 22.80 6.26 -4.84
N ARG A 453 23.57 7.36 -5.09
CA ARG A 453 24.88 7.29 -5.77
C ARG A 453 25.88 6.40 -5.06
N ASN A 454 25.89 6.39 -3.74
CA ASN A 454 26.80 5.58 -2.93
C ASN A 454 26.51 4.07 -2.98
N ARG A 455 25.40 3.64 -3.59
CA ARG A 455 25.01 2.23 -3.75
C ARG A 455 25.30 1.67 -5.13
N GLY A 456 25.48 2.53 -6.15
CA GLY A 456 25.84 2.11 -7.53
C GLY A 456 27.33 1.85 -7.76
N GLY A 457 28.17 2.02 -6.76
CA GLY A 457 29.62 1.88 -6.83
C GLY A 457 30.20 0.70 -6.01
N SER A 458 29.38 -0.28 -5.64
CA SER A 458 29.86 -1.49 -4.92
C SER A 458 29.47 -2.76 -5.61
#